data_79a332f143e2ee5bf6dfcef327b1fc24
#
_entry.id   79a332f143e2ee5bf6dfcef327b1fc24
#
_cell.length_a   1.000
_cell.length_b   1.000
_cell.length_c   1.000
_cell.angle_alpha   90.00
_cell.angle_beta   90.00
_cell.angle_gamma   90.00
#
_symmetry.space_group_name_H-M   'P 1'
#
loop_
_entity.id
_entity.type
_entity.pdbx_description
1 polymer ?
#
loop_
_entity_poly.entity_id
_entity_poly.type
_entity_poly.pdbx_seq_one_letter_code
_entity_poly.pdbx_strand_id
1 'polypeptide(L)'
;MASALLRSFFSPARQSLTSTTLPSASISPIVSRSQASPSPLLSIAQRAFSTTPAPQATLNQVLRGIRKGKRARHAVSPALSNTHCPSLKGVCLRVGVVRPKKPNSGERKTARVKLSSGAVVTAYIPGEGHNIQQHSVVLVRGGRAQDCPGVRYHLVRGALDLGGVASRTTSRSKYGTKKPKKATVG
;
A
#
# COMPACT_ATOMS: atom_id res chain seq x y z
N MET A 1 -29.23 21.71 -48.84
CA MET A 1 -28.34 20.76 -49.55
C MET A 1 -27.77 19.81 -48.59
N ALA A 2 -28.10 18.56 -48.76
CA ALA A 2 -27.70 17.44 -47.94
C ALA A 2 -26.25 17.01 -48.23
N SER A 3 -25.48 16.62 -47.22
CA SER A 3 -24.42 15.67 -47.44
C SER A 3 -24.27 14.78 -46.20
N ALA A 4 -24.53 13.53 -46.45
CA ALA A 4 -24.51 12.39 -45.54
C ALA A 4 -23.15 11.70 -45.58
N LEU A 5 -22.94 10.82 -44.52
CA LEU A 5 -22.13 9.60 -44.53
C LEU A 5 -20.64 9.79 -44.14
N LEU A 6 -20.10 8.99 -43.21
CA LEU A 6 -19.98 7.51 -43.23
C LEU A 6 -19.77 6.96 -41.82
N ARG A 7 -20.59 5.99 -41.47
CA ARG A 7 -20.34 5.03 -40.35
C ARG A 7 -19.42 3.93 -40.86
N SER A 8 -18.26 3.73 -40.24
CA SER A 8 -17.50 2.51 -40.39
C SER A 8 -17.70 1.61 -39.17
N PHE A 9 -18.36 0.50 -39.38
CA PHE A 9 -18.51 -0.64 -38.45
C PHE A 9 -17.18 -1.39 -38.37
N PHE A 10 -16.58 -1.46 -37.21
CA PHE A 10 -15.53 -2.42 -36.94
C PHE A 10 -16.11 -3.51 -36.01
N SER A 11 -16.34 -4.69 -36.59
CA SER A 11 -16.64 -5.93 -35.85
C SER A 11 -15.37 -6.52 -35.27
N PRO A 12 -15.39 -6.97 -33.99
CA PRO A 12 -14.29 -7.80 -33.48
C PRO A 12 -14.48 -9.25 -33.87
N ALA A 13 -13.45 -9.82 -34.48
CA ALA A 13 -13.36 -11.22 -34.83
C ALA A 13 -13.35 -12.09 -33.57
N ARG A 14 -14.25 -13.07 -33.53
CA ARG A 14 -14.31 -14.18 -32.57
C ARG A 14 -13.17 -15.14 -32.86
N GLN A 15 -12.21 -15.27 -31.94
CA GLN A 15 -11.24 -16.36 -31.99
C GLN A 15 -11.83 -17.63 -31.36
N SER A 16 -11.88 -18.69 -32.15
CA SER A 16 -12.28 -20.01 -31.77
C SER A 16 -11.24 -20.70 -30.89
N LEU A 17 -11.68 -21.19 -29.74
CA LEU A 17 -10.90 -22.05 -28.85
C LEU A 17 -10.80 -23.47 -29.49
N THR A 18 -9.61 -23.90 -29.84
CA THR A 18 -9.31 -25.27 -30.22
C THR A 18 -9.12 -26.11 -28.96
N SER A 19 -9.97 -27.13 -28.83
CA SER A 19 -9.91 -28.16 -27.79
C SER A 19 -8.72 -29.09 -28.06
N THR A 20 -7.74 -29.11 -27.16
CA THR A 20 -6.66 -30.10 -27.21
C THR A 20 -7.08 -31.35 -26.44
N THR A 21 -7.24 -32.45 -27.19
CA THR A 21 -7.47 -33.79 -26.68
C THR A 21 -6.26 -34.37 -25.99
N LEU A 22 -6.45 -34.90 -24.78
CA LEU A 22 -5.45 -35.65 -24.02
C LEU A 22 -5.33 -37.09 -24.53
N PRO A 23 -4.15 -37.70 -24.59
CA PRO A 23 -3.97 -39.09 -24.93
C PRO A 23 -4.30 -40.01 -23.75
N SER A 24 -5.06 -41.05 -24.05
CA SER A 24 -5.44 -42.19 -23.22
C SER A 24 -4.20 -43.01 -22.81
N ALA A 25 -3.98 -43.17 -21.52
CA ALA A 25 -2.96 -44.09 -20.99
C ALA A 25 -3.53 -45.50 -20.86
N SER A 26 -2.84 -46.45 -21.48
CA SER A 26 -3.13 -47.89 -21.44
C SER A 26 -2.78 -48.50 -20.08
N ILE A 27 -3.71 -49.26 -19.52
CA ILE A 27 -3.61 -50.01 -18.26
C ILE A 27 -2.92 -51.35 -18.58
N SER A 28 -1.80 -51.65 -17.94
CA SER A 28 -1.16 -52.97 -17.92
C SER A 28 -1.53 -53.74 -16.65
N PRO A 29 -1.69 -55.07 -16.71
CA PRO A 29 -2.22 -55.85 -15.58
C PRO A 29 -1.18 -56.08 -14.47
N ILE A 30 -1.67 -56.03 -13.26
CA ILE A 30 -0.96 -56.29 -12.00
C ILE A 30 -0.74 -57.77 -11.82
N VAL A 31 0.52 -58.19 -11.75
CA VAL A 31 0.91 -59.51 -11.27
C VAL A 31 1.08 -59.43 -9.77
N SER A 32 0.22 -60.11 -9.03
CA SER A 32 0.26 -60.28 -7.60
C SER A 32 1.38 -61.24 -7.20
N ARG A 33 2.38 -60.74 -6.48
CA ARG A 33 3.36 -61.55 -5.74
C ARG A 33 3.28 -61.20 -4.28
N SER A 34 2.66 -62.11 -3.51
CA SER A 34 2.63 -62.09 -2.07
C SER A 34 4.05 -62.33 -1.52
N GLN A 35 4.60 -61.37 -0.81
CA GLN A 35 5.75 -61.61 0.08
C GLN A 35 5.45 -61.00 1.46
N ALA A 36 5.69 -61.85 2.45
CA ALA A 36 5.49 -61.61 3.87
C ALA A 36 6.28 -60.38 4.33
N SER A 37 5.60 -59.52 5.09
CA SER A 37 6.18 -58.36 5.72
C SER A 37 7.01 -58.76 6.96
N PRO A 38 8.28 -58.31 7.08
CA PRO A 38 8.93 -58.26 8.37
C PRO A 38 8.43 -57.04 9.15
N SER A 39 8.10 -57.23 10.42
CA SER A 39 7.67 -56.23 11.37
C SER A 39 8.60 -54.99 11.36
N PRO A 40 8.09 -53.76 11.37
CA PRO A 40 8.93 -52.60 11.52
C PRO A 40 9.37 -52.50 12.98
N LEU A 41 10.63 -52.85 13.23
CA LEU A 41 11.32 -52.38 14.41
C LEU A 41 11.29 -50.86 14.38
N LEU A 42 10.75 -50.24 15.44
CA LEU A 42 10.77 -48.78 15.61
C LEU A 42 12.23 -48.33 15.64
N SER A 43 12.76 -47.95 14.50
CA SER A 43 13.97 -47.13 14.44
C SER A 43 13.59 -45.72 14.88
N ILE A 44 13.87 -45.40 16.13
CA ILE A 44 13.87 -44.04 16.64
C ILE A 44 14.91 -43.32 15.78
N ALA A 45 14.44 -42.58 14.76
CA ALA A 45 15.27 -41.69 14.00
C ALA A 45 15.74 -40.59 14.95
N GLN A 46 16.94 -40.79 15.52
CA GLN A 46 17.63 -39.72 16.23
C GLN A 46 17.83 -38.58 15.25
N ARG A 47 17.08 -37.51 15.43
CA ARG A 47 17.33 -36.23 14.70
C ARG A 47 18.70 -35.79 15.15
N ALA A 48 19.70 -36.02 14.31
CA ALA A 48 21.02 -35.46 14.48
C ALA A 48 20.87 -33.93 14.38
N PHE A 49 21.01 -33.26 15.51
CA PHE A 49 21.15 -31.83 15.52
C PHE A 49 22.43 -31.51 14.74
N SER A 50 22.28 -30.81 13.63
CA SER A 50 23.42 -30.30 12.86
C SER A 50 24.22 -29.36 13.78
N THR A 51 25.39 -29.83 14.21
CA THR A 51 26.33 -29.07 15.04
C THR A 51 27.21 -28.13 14.22
N THR A 52 26.88 -27.93 12.92
CA THR A 52 27.60 -26.96 12.09
C THR A 52 27.37 -25.57 12.68
N PRO A 53 28.39 -24.90 13.25
CA PRO A 53 28.23 -23.57 13.77
C PRO A 53 27.79 -22.66 12.63
N ALA A 54 26.64 -22.00 12.79
CA ALA A 54 26.21 -21.03 11.83
C ALA A 54 27.32 -19.97 11.66
N PRO A 55 27.73 -19.64 10.42
CA PRO A 55 28.80 -18.69 10.20
C PRO A 55 28.42 -17.36 10.87
N GLN A 56 29.11 -17.06 11.95
CA GLN A 56 28.90 -15.80 12.69
C GLN A 56 29.61 -14.69 11.94
N ALA A 57 28.90 -13.57 11.75
CA ALA A 57 29.49 -12.39 11.15
C ALA A 57 30.60 -11.83 12.05
N THR A 58 31.74 -11.50 11.50
CA THR A 58 32.82 -10.84 12.22
C THR A 58 32.40 -9.43 12.67
N LEU A 59 33.07 -8.87 13.69
CA LEU A 59 32.79 -7.52 14.16
C LEU A 59 32.84 -6.48 13.03
N ASN A 60 33.84 -6.56 12.18
CA ASN A 60 33.99 -5.65 11.03
C ASN A 60 32.84 -5.78 10.02
N GLN A 61 32.32 -6.98 9.81
CA GLN A 61 31.15 -7.19 8.96
C GLN A 61 29.89 -6.58 9.58
N VAL A 62 29.72 -6.68 10.90
CA VAL A 62 28.61 -6.06 11.62
C VAL A 62 28.68 -4.54 11.53
N LEU A 63 29.88 -3.95 11.75
CA LEU A 63 30.11 -2.51 11.64
C LEU A 63 29.86 -1.97 10.23
N ARG A 64 30.17 -2.75 9.19
CA ARG A 64 29.86 -2.41 7.79
C ARG A 64 28.38 -2.56 7.41
N GLY A 65 27.53 -2.96 8.36
CA GLY A 65 26.08 -3.05 8.13
C GLY A 65 25.63 -4.20 7.23
N ILE A 66 26.32 -5.33 7.26
CA ILE A 66 25.96 -6.54 6.49
C ILE A 66 24.56 -7.07 6.86
N ARG A 67 24.15 -6.92 8.11
CA ARG A 67 22.82 -7.34 8.55
C ARG A 67 21.78 -6.31 8.11
N LYS A 68 21.08 -6.62 7.04
CA LYS A 68 19.88 -5.86 6.63
C LYS A 68 18.68 -6.44 7.35
N GLY A 69 17.92 -5.60 8.05
CA GLY A 69 16.63 -5.99 8.64
C GLY A 69 15.68 -6.54 7.55
N LYS A 70 14.75 -7.40 7.94
CA LYS A 70 13.71 -7.88 7.02
C LYS A 70 12.92 -6.69 6.50
N ARG A 71 12.92 -6.50 5.19
CA ARG A 71 12.08 -5.48 4.54
C ARG A 71 10.60 -5.85 4.76
N ALA A 72 9.80 -4.92 5.24
CA ALA A 72 8.37 -5.14 5.37
C ALA A 72 7.77 -5.55 4.01
N ARG A 73 6.93 -6.60 3.99
CA ARG A 73 6.27 -7.08 2.76
C ARG A 73 5.42 -5.99 2.11
N HIS A 74 4.83 -5.14 2.92
CA HIS A 74 3.99 -4.03 2.48
C HIS A 74 4.49 -2.73 3.11
N ALA A 75 5.09 -1.88 2.30
CA ALA A 75 5.44 -0.54 2.73
C ALA A 75 4.16 0.24 3.06
N VAL A 76 4.12 0.89 4.23
CA VAL A 76 2.95 1.70 4.64
C VAL A 76 2.72 2.86 3.66
N SER A 77 3.81 3.51 3.23
CA SER A 77 3.77 4.67 2.33
C SER A 77 4.74 4.47 1.16
N PRO A 78 4.42 3.63 0.16
CA PRO A 78 5.36 3.25 -0.90
C PRO A 78 5.89 4.42 -1.71
N ALA A 79 5.07 5.43 -2.02
CA ALA A 79 5.51 6.58 -2.82
C ALA A 79 6.57 7.45 -2.13
N LEU A 80 6.57 7.51 -0.79
CA LEU A 80 7.60 8.20 -0.02
C LEU A 80 8.82 7.31 0.24
N SER A 81 8.59 6.01 0.44
CA SER A 81 9.69 5.04 0.66
C SER A 81 10.61 4.94 -0.55
N ASN A 82 10.06 5.01 -1.76
CA ASN A 82 10.84 4.93 -3.00
C ASN A 82 11.76 6.15 -3.20
N THR A 83 11.37 7.31 -2.69
CA THR A 83 12.14 8.55 -2.78
C THR A 83 12.97 8.82 -1.54
N HIS A 84 12.90 7.95 -0.52
CA HIS A 84 13.55 8.11 0.79
C HIS A 84 13.29 9.48 1.45
N CYS A 85 12.11 10.07 1.20
CA CYS A 85 11.72 11.37 1.72
C CYS A 85 10.62 11.21 2.78
N PRO A 86 10.69 11.94 3.91
CA PRO A 86 9.65 11.90 4.95
C PRO A 86 8.34 12.54 4.48
N SER A 87 8.41 13.52 3.61
CA SER A 87 7.25 14.22 3.02
C SER A 87 7.60 14.74 1.63
N LEU A 88 6.59 14.85 0.78
CA LEU A 88 6.71 15.41 -0.57
C LEU A 88 5.58 16.39 -0.84
N LYS A 89 5.89 17.44 -1.61
CA LYS A 89 4.87 18.34 -2.14
C LYS A 89 4.15 17.68 -3.31
N GLY A 90 2.89 18.05 -3.51
CA GLY A 90 2.11 17.58 -4.63
C GLY A 90 0.96 18.52 -4.96
N VAL A 91 0.39 18.34 -6.12
CA VAL A 91 -0.76 19.10 -6.60
C VAL A 91 -2.03 18.29 -6.43
N CYS A 92 -3.05 18.90 -5.86
CA CYS A 92 -4.34 18.27 -5.64
C CYS A 92 -5.09 18.13 -6.97
N LEU A 93 -5.40 16.88 -7.37
CA LEU A 93 -6.17 16.59 -8.58
C LEU A 93 -7.68 16.64 -8.32
N ARG A 94 -8.11 16.11 -7.18
CA ARG A 94 -9.52 16.04 -6.78
C ARG A 94 -9.64 15.97 -5.28
N VAL A 95 -10.60 16.68 -4.74
CA VAL A 95 -11.03 16.54 -3.33
C VAL A 95 -12.34 15.78 -3.30
N GLY A 96 -12.51 14.91 -2.34
CA GLY A 96 -13.72 14.11 -2.20
C GLY A 96 -13.88 13.53 -0.81
N VAL A 97 -14.96 12.82 -0.63
CA VAL A 97 -15.33 12.17 0.62
C VAL A 97 -15.30 10.67 0.43
N VAL A 98 -14.81 9.95 1.41
CA VAL A 98 -14.75 8.48 1.43
C VAL A 98 -15.47 7.97 2.68
N ARG A 99 -16.33 6.97 2.50
CA ARG A 99 -16.96 6.29 3.62
C ARG A 99 -15.97 5.30 4.26
N PRO A 100 -15.91 5.23 5.59
CA PRO A 100 -15.07 4.28 6.28
C PRO A 100 -15.63 2.85 6.12
N LYS A 101 -14.76 1.88 6.38
CA LYS A 101 -15.18 0.46 6.46
C LYS A 101 -15.88 0.17 7.79
N LYS A 102 -16.69 -0.88 7.82
CA LYS A 102 -17.27 -1.43 9.06
C LYS A 102 -16.15 -1.74 10.09
N PRO A 103 -16.35 -1.51 11.39
CA PRO A 103 -17.60 -1.13 12.08
C PRO A 103 -17.88 0.39 12.11
N ASN A 104 -17.02 1.24 11.53
CA ASN A 104 -17.14 2.69 11.60
C ASN A 104 -18.12 3.23 10.56
N SER A 105 -18.77 4.34 10.91
CA SER A 105 -19.68 5.09 10.05
C SER A 105 -19.24 6.55 9.92
N GLY A 106 -19.80 7.24 8.94
CA GLY A 106 -19.53 8.64 8.69
C GLY A 106 -18.79 8.89 7.38
N GLU A 107 -18.29 10.08 7.23
CA GLU A 107 -17.62 10.56 6.03
C GLU A 107 -16.23 11.10 6.37
N ARG A 108 -15.24 10.75 5.56
CA ARG A 108 -13.86 11.19 5.73
C ARG A 108 -13.43 11.97 4.50
N LYS A 109 -12.92 13.18 4.71
CA LYS A 109 -12.41 14.03 3.62
C LYS A 109 -11.04 13.56 3.18
N THR A 110 -10.91 13.35 1.87
CA THR A 110 -9.68 12.87 1.24
C THR A 110 -9.36 13.70 0.00
N ALA A 111 -8.09 13.78 -0.33
CA ALA A 111 -7.62 14.42 -1.55
C ALA A 111 -6.81 13.43 -2.39
N ARG A 112 -7.03 13.43 -3.69
CA ARG A 112 -6.19 12.73 -4.65
C ARG A 112 -5.11 13.68 -5.12
N VAL A 113 -3.86 13.35 -4.86
CA VAL A 113 -2.71 14.26 -5.04
C VAL A 113 -1.68 13.61 -5.96
N LYS A 114 -1.19 14.37 -6.95
CA LYS A 114 -0.02 14.01 -7.75
C LYS A 114 1.22 14.60 -7.08
N LEU A 115 2.10 13.72 -6.61
CA LEU A 115 3.35 14.09 -5.95
C LEU A 115 4.39 14.60 -6.95
N SER A 116 5.40 15.31 -6.47
CA SER A 116 6.55 15.74 -7.27
C SER A 116 7.35 14.57 -7.87
N SER A 117 7.25 13.37 -7.29
CA SER A 117 7.79 12.12 -7.84
C SER A 117 6.99 11.53 -9.01
N GLY A 118 5.87 12.15 -9.41
CA GLY A 118 4.95 11.65 -10.43
C GLY A 118 3.89 10.67 -9.92
N ALA A 119 4.05 10.09 -8.74
CA ALA A 119 3.09 9.15 -8.17
C ALA A 119 1.78 9.85 -7.79
N VAL A 120 0.65 9.19 -8.07
CA VAL A 120 -0.68 9.66 -7.64
C VAL A 120 -1.11 8.89 -6.40
N VAL A 121 -1.43 9.63 -5.34
CA VAL A 121 -1.78 9.06 -4.04
C VAL A 121 -3.10 9.64 -3.51
N THR A 122 -3.79 8.86 -2.68
CA THR A 122 -4.95 9.34 -1.92
C THR A 122 -4.50 9.64 -0.49
N ALA A 123 -4.67 10.89 -0.06
CA ALA A 123 -4.28 11.38 1.24
C ALA A 123 -5.50 11.82 2.07
N TYR A 124 -5.46 11.55 3.37
CA TYR A 124 -6.47 11.98 4.32
C TYR A 124 -6.25 13.45 4.69
N ILE A 125 -7.33 14.21 4.80
CA ILE A 125 -7.31 15.61 5.26
C ILE A 125 -7.63 15.62 6.75
N PRO A 126 -6.66 15.87 7.66
CA PRO A 126 -6.90 15.85 9.09
C PRO A 126 -7.64 17.11 9.55
N GLY A 127 -8.40 16.96 10.64
CA GLY A 127 -9.09 18.07 11.28
C GLY A 127 -10.44 18.43 10.68
N GLU A 128 -10.99 19.53 11.10
CA GLU A 128 -12.30 20.02 10.69
C GLU A 128 -12.16 21.06 9.58
N GLY A 129 -13.02 20.96 8.56
CA GLY A 129 -13.01 21.86 7.43
C GLY A 129 -11.71 21.79 6.61
N HIS A 130 -11.68 22.35 5.45
CA HIS A 130 -10.50 22.56 4.61
C HIS A 130 -10.73 23.64 3.58
N ASN A 131 -9.65 24.26 3.14
CA ASN A 131 -9.65 25.26 2.08
C ASN A 131 -9.04 24.77 0.76
N ILE A 132 -8.74 23.45 0.67
CA ILE A 132 -8.11 22.89 -0.54
C ILE A 132 -9.14 22.74 -1.64
N GLN A 133 -8.72 23.11 -2.83
CA GLN A 133 -9.45 22.92 -4.09
C GLN A 133 -8.60 22.10 -5.07
N GLN A 134 -9.13 21.88 -6.26
CA GLN A 134 -8.35 21.34 -7.36
C GLN A 134 -7.20 22.31 -7.69
N HIS A 135 -6.05 21.75 -8.04
CA HIS A 135 -4.79 22.46 -8.30
C HIS A 135 -4.09 23.11 -7.11
N SER A 136 -4.64 23.03 -5.89
CA SER A 136 -3.92 23.46 -4.68
C SER A 136 -2.65 22.66 -4.47
N VAL A 137 -1.57 23.32 -4.05
CA VAL A 137 -0.30 22.68 -3.69
C VAL A 137 -0.34 22.28 -2.22
N VAL A 138 -0.05 21.04 -1.94
CA VAL A 138 -0.15 20.48 -0.58
C VAL A 138 1.08 19.67 -0.21
N LEU A 139 1.36 19.58 1.08
CA LEU A 139 2.42 18.74 1.62
C LEU A 139 1.83 17.40 2.10
N VAL A 140 2.37 16.29 1.58
CA VAL A 140 1.92 14.94 1.89
C VAL A 140 2.95 14.23 2.75
N ARG A 141 2.51 13.64 3.85
CA ARG A 141 3.31 12.79 4.73
C ARG A 141 2.79 11.35 4.74
N GLY A 142 3.63 10.43 5.18
CA GLY A 142 3.23 9.04 5.39
C GLY A 142 2.28 8.88 6.58
N GLY A 143 1.69 7.72 6.66
CA GLY A 143 0.71 7.32 7.67
C GLY A 143 -0.63 6.96 7.04
N ARG A 144 -1.16 5.79 7.38
CA ARG A 144 -2.45 5.33 6.84
C ARG A 144 -3.61 5.79 7.71
N ALA A 145 -4.76 6.02 7.10
CA ALA A 145 -6.03 6.10 7.80
C ALA A 145 -6.59 4.68 7.98
N GLN A 146 -6.73 4.22 9.23
CA GLN A 146 -7.22 2.86 9.52
C GLN A 146 -8.65 2.63 9.05
N ASP A 147 -9.47 3.65 9.13
CA ASP A 147 -10.89 3.61 8.77
C ASP A 147 -11.14 3.53 7.27
N CYS A 148 -10.23 4.11 6.47
CA CYS A 148 -10.45 4.27 5.05
C CYS A 148 -9.55 3.32 4.26
N PRO A 149 -10.10 2.39 3.46
CA PRO A 149 -9.30 1.53 2.61
C PRO A 149 -8.60 2.34 1.52
N GLY A 150 -7.34 2.00 1.24
CA GLY A 150 -6.54 2.64 0.19
C GLY A 150 -5.94 4.01 0.54
N VAL A 151 -6.25 4.59 1.69
CA VAL A 151 -5.69 5.87 2.15
C VAL A 151 -4.45 5.60 3.00
N ARG A 152 -3.27 5.80 2.44
CA ARG A 152 -1.97 5.51 3.06
C ARG A 152 -1.16 6.75 3.39
N TYR A 153 -1.73 7.94 3.21
CA TYR A 153 -1.06 9.23 3.36
C TYR A 153 -1.95 10.21 4.09
N HIS A 154 -1.33 11.19 4.73
CA HIS A 154 -2.02 12.32 5.34
C HIS A 154 -1.48 13.63 4.77
N LEU A 155 -2.31 14.65 4.72
CA LEU A 155 -1.88 16.00 4.44
C LEU A 155 -1.38 16.68 5.72
N VAL A 156 -0.43 17.60 5.55
CA VAL A 156 0.11 18.42 6.65
C VAL A 156 -0.61 19.74 6.68
N ARG A 157 -1.24 20.06 7.82
CA ARG A 157 -1.91 21.34 8.05
C ARG A 157 -0.93 22.45 8.34
N GLY A 158 -1.26 23.64 7.89
CA GLY A 158 -0.43 24.85 8.11
C GLY A 158 0.79 24.92 7.20
N ALA A 159 0.87 24.07 6.18
CA ALA A 159 1.93 24.06 5.18
C ALA A 159 1.35 24.25 3.78
N LEU A 160 2.00 25.07 2.97
CA LEU A 160 1.57 25.42 1.61
C LEU A 160 0.11 25.96 1.61
N ASP A 161 -0.73 25.47 0.70
CA ASP A 161 -2.09 25.99 0.53
C ASP A 161 -3.08 25.46 1.58
N LEU A 162 -2.74 24.40 2.32
CA LEU A 162 -3.61 23.87 3.36
C LEU A 162 -3.44 24.65 4.67
N GLY A 163 -4.36 25.55 4.96
CA GLY A 163 -4.39 26.30 6.22
C GLY A 163 -4.55 25.43 7.46
N GLY A 164 -4.16 25.97 8.62
CA GLY A 164 -4.43 25.36 9.89
C GLY A 164 -5.92 25.34 10.24
N VAL A 165 -6.29 24.56 11.24
CA VAL A 165 -7.69 24.55 11.75
C VAL A 165 -7.91 25.79 12.58
N ALA A 166 -8.90 26.60 12.21
CA ALA A 166 -9.26 27.79 12.97
C ALA A 166 -9.78 27.41 14.37
N SER A 167 -9.59 28.33 15.33
CA SER A 167 -10.17 28.26 16.69
C SER A 167 -9.81 27.03 17.52
N ARG A 168 -8.81 26.25 17.13
CA ARG A 168 -8.41 25.07 17.88
C ARG A 168 -7.45 25.44 19.02
N THR A 169 -7.86 25.09 20.24
CA THR A 169 -7.12 25.43 21.48
C THR A 169 -6.19 24.31 21.94
N THR A 170 -6.57 23.04 21.71
CA THR A 170 -5.84 21.84 22.11
C THR A 170 -5.19 21.13 20.93
N SER A 171 -4.09 20.42 21.14
CA SER A 171 -3.33 19.67 20.09
C SER A 171 -3.02 20.50 18.86
N ARG A 172 -2.72 21.76 19.04
CA ARG A 172 -2.56 22.77 17.97
C ARG A 172 -1.53 22.39 16.92
N SER A 173 -0.40 21.83 17.34
CA SER A 173 0.68 21.44 16.43
C SER A 173 0.27 20.42 15.38
N LYS A 174 -0.63 19.47 15.71
CA LYS A 174 -1.16 18.49 14.75
C LYS A 174 -1.99 19.12 13.64
N TYR A 175 -2.59 20.27 13.92
CA TYR A 175 -3.55 20.93 13.04
C TYR A 175 -3.08 22.28 12.52
N GLY A 176 -1.78 22.59 12.68
CA GLY A 176 -1.18 23.78 12.12
C GLY A 176 -1.67 25.09 12.73
N THR A 177 -2.21 25.07 13.96
CA THR A 177 -2.75 26.25 14.64
C THR A 177 -1.68 26.90 15.51
N LYS A 178 -1.52 28.21 15.39
CA LYS A 178 -0.58 29.00 16.19
C LYS A 178 -1.09 29.18 17.62
N LYS A 179 -0.16 29.43 18.54
CA LYS A 179 -0.53 29.79 19.94
C LYS A 179 -1.32 31.10 19.94
N PRO A 180 -2.47 31.17 20.66
CA PRO A 180 -3.19 32.43 20.84
C PRO A 180 -2.29 33.49 21.46
N LYS A 181 -2.33 34.71 20.93
CA LYS A 181 -1.67 35.83 21.56
C LYS A 181 -2.38 36.14 22.88
N LYS A 182 -1.65 36.33 23.96
CA LYS A 182 -2.21 36.90 25.20
C LYS A 182 -2.73 38.29 24.89
N ALA A 183 -3.92 38.62 25.35
CA ALA A 183 -4.39 40.00 25.28
C ALA A 183 -3.39 40.87 26.06
N THR A 184 -2.82 41.85 25.41
CA THR A 184 -2.03 42.87 26.09
C THR A 184 -3.05 43.76 26.79
N VAL A 185 -3.17 43.61 28.10
CA VAL A 185 -3.91 44.60 28.90
C VAL A 185 -3.08 45.85 28.89
N GLY A 186 -3.56 46.88 28.20
CA GLY A 186 -2.96 48.22 28.20
C GLY A 186 -3.23 48.91 29.51
#